data_125ac5194894d87e7820598c43f33226
#
_entry.id   125ac5194894d87e7820598c43f33226
#
_cell.length_a   1.000
_cell.length_b   1.000
_cell.length_c   1.000
_cell.angle_alpha   90.00
_cell.angle_beta   90.00
_cell.angle_gamma   90.00
#
_symmetry.space_group_name_H-M   'P 1'
#
loop_
_entity.id
_entity.type
_entity.pdbx_description
1 polymer ?
#
loop_
_entity_poly.entity_id
_entity_poly.type
_entity_poly.pdbx_seq_one_letter_code
_entity_poly.pdbx_strand_id
1 'polypeptide(L)'
;MDLYEYQGKQFFARFGIPVSAGDVAATVDEAVAIAERVGYPVVVKAQVQVGGRGKAGGIKLANSADEVRTHAGNILGMDIKGHIVHVVWIEVASDIAEEYYASFTLDRSAKKYLGMLSAQGGRSEEHTSELQSLAYLVCRLLLEKK
;
A
#
# COMPACT_ATOMS: atom_id res chain seq x y z
N MET A 1 -15.77 -5.36 5.18
CA MET A 1 -14.61 -5.18 6.11
C MET A 1 -13.50 -4.58 5.28
N ASP A 2 -13.12 -3.37 5.60
CA ASP A 2 -12.12 -2.64 4.83
C ASP A 2 -10.80 -2.68 5.59
N LEU A 3 -9.80 -3.34 5.00
CA LEU A 3 -8.46 -3.43 5.58
C LEU A 3 -7.60 -2.26 5.13
N TYR A 4 -6.71 -1.79 6.00
CA TYR A 4 -5.59 -0.96 5.60
C TYR A 4 -4.60 -1.79 4.77
N GLU A 5 -3.81 -1.12 3.91
CA GLU A 5 -2.80 -1.80 3.08
C GLU A 5 -1.85 -2.66 3.91
N TYR A 6 -1.36 -2.13 5.05
CA TYR A 6 -0.42 -2.87 5.92
C TYR A 6 -1.04 -4.15 6.49
N GLN A 7 -2.34 -4.11 6.85
CA GLN A 7 -3.05 -5.29 7.35
C GLN A 7 -3.16 -6.37 6.27
N GLY A 8 -3.44 -5.96 5.02
CA GLY A 8 -3.44 -6.86 3.88
C GLY A 8 -2.05 -7.50 3.65
N LYS A 9 -0.98 -6.70 3.70
CA LYS A 9 0.40 -7.20 3.58
C LYS A 9 0.77 -8.18 4.69
N GLN A 10 0.44 -7.86 5.95
CA GLN A 10 0.65 -8.78 7.07
C GLN A 10 -0.11 -10.09 6.89
N PHE A 11 -1.32 -10.02 6.34
CA PHE A 11 -2.11 -11.20 6.04
C PHE A 11 -1.47 -12.06 4.95
N PHE A 12 -1.01 -11.45 3.85
CA PHE A 12 -0.28 -12.14 2.79
C PHE A 12 0.99 -12.82 3.28
N ALA A 13 1.77 -12.15 4.12
CA ALA A 13 2.98 -12.72 4.71
C ALA A 13 2.70 -14.01 5.50
N ARG A 14 1.55 -14.09 6.22
CA ARG A 14 1.15 -15.30 6.95
C ARG A 14 0.90 -16.51 6.06
N PHE A 15 0.56 -16.28 4.79
CA PHE A 15 0.36 -17.33 3.79
C PHE A 15 1.59 -17.54 2.90
N GLY A 16 2.74 -16.98 3.26
CA GLY A 16 3.98 -17.15 2.52
C GLY A 16 4.07 -16.36 1.22
N ILE A 17 3.16 -15.40 1.01
CA ILE A 17 3.24 -14.49 -0.15
C ILE A 17 4.31 -13.44 0.18
N PRO A 18 5.34 -13.27 -0.69
CA PRO A 18 6.37 -12.28 -0.47
C PRO A 18 5.79 -10.86 -0.39
N VAL A 19 6.22 -10.10 0.62
CA VAL A 19 5.89 -8.69 0.80
C VAL A 19 7.16 -7.92 1.16
N SER A 20 7.23 -6.65 0.77
CA SER A 20 8.34 -5.78 1.14
C SER A 20 8.47 -5.68 2.66
N ALA A 21 9.71 -5.70 3.16
CA ALA A 21 9.97 -5.51 4.57
C ALA A 21 9.51 -4.12 5.02
N GLY A 22 8.80 -4.06 6.13
CA GLY A 22 8.25 -2.81 6.63
C GLY A 22 7.44 -2.99 7.90
N ASP A 23 6.95 -1.87 8.43
CA ASP A 23 6.11 -1.87 9.62
C ASP A 23 5.24 -0.61 9.69
N VAL A 24 4.28 -0.59 10.60
CA VAL A 24 3.37 0.53 10.84
C VAL A 24 3.91 1.43 11.94
N ALA A 25 3.79 2.75 11.75
CA ALA A 25 4.15 3.76 12.73
C ALA A 25 2.97 4.71 12.98
N ALA A 26 2.72 5.02 14.24
CA ALA A 26 1.76 6.03 14.69
C ALA A 26 2.43 7.36 15.02
N THR A 27 3.75 7.36 15.16
CA THR A 27 4.55 8.54 15.49
C THR A 27 5.72 8.70 14.52
N VAL A 28 6.27 9.92 14.47
CA VAL A 28 7.45 10.23 13.64
C VAL A 28 8.67 9.43 14.09
N ASP A 29 8.87 9.30 15.41
CA ASP A 29 10.03 8.58 15.94
C ASP A 29 9.96 7.08 15.67
N GLU A 30 8.77 6.47 15.74
CA GLU A 30 8.55 5.10 15.32
C GLU A 30 8.86 4.93 13.81
N ALA A 31 8.42 5.87 12.97
CA ALA A 31 8.69 5.83 11.54
C ALA A 31 10.18 5.85 11.23
N VAL A 32 10.95 6.70 11.91
CA VAL A 32 12.41 6.76 11.78
C VAL A 32 13.06 5.45 12.26
N ALA A 33 12.67 4.94 13.42
CA ALA A 33 13.22 3.69 13.96
C ALA A 33 12.97 2.49 13.03
N ILE A 34 11.79 2.43 12.39
CA ILE A 34 11.48 1.41 11.40
C ILE A 34 12.38 1.57 10.18
N ALA A 35 12.53 2.78 9.65
CA ALA A 35 13.35 3.05 8.47
C ALA A 35 14.82 2.67 8.71
N GLU A 36 15.38 2.99 9.86
CA GLU A 36 16.74 2.59 10.24
C GLU A 36 16.91 1.06 10.33
N ARG A 37 15.88 0.37 10.84
CA ARG A 37 15.88 -1.09 10.95
C ARG A 37 15.80 -1.78 9.59
N VAL A 38 14.99 -1.29 8.65
CA VAL A 38 14.75 -1.94 7.36
C VAL A 38 15.75 -1.50 6.29
N GLY A 39 16.43 -0.35 6.48
CA GLY A 39 17.41 0.22 5.55
C GLY A 39 16.79 1.12 4.49
N TYR A 40 17.57 2.08 4.00
CA TYR A 40 17.18 3.04 2.98
C TYR A 40 17.52 2.55 1.57
N PRO A 41 16.79 3.04 0.52
CA PRO A 41 15.66 3.95 0.59
C PRO A 41 14.37 3.27 1.08
N VAL A 42 13.49 4.07 1.72
CA VAL A 42 12.16 3.61 2.18
C VAL A 42 11.04 4.45 1.57
N VAL A 43 9.84 3.90 1.56
CA VAL A 43 8.62 4.63 1.19
C VAL A 43 7.76 4.84 2.42
N VAL A 44 7.38 6.09 2.68
CA VAL A 44 6.44 6.49 3.73
C VAL A 44 5.05 6.57 3.10
N LYS A 45 4.10 5.77 3.56
CA LYS A 45 2.76 5.64 2.97
C LYS A 45 1.66 5.90 4.00
N ALA A 46 0.82 6.90 3.74
CA ALA A 46 -0.42 7.11 4.49
C ALA A 46 -1.28 5.85 4.50
N GLN A 47 -1.87 5.54 5.64
CA GLN A 47 -2.82 4.44 5.78
C GLN A 47 -4.23 4.99 5.99
N VAL A 48 -5.03 4.96 4.94
CA VAL A 48 -6.45 5.33 4.92
C VAL A 48 -7.21 4.34 4.04
N GLN A 49 -8.50 4.20 4.30
CA GLN A 49 -9.38 3.24 3.58
C GLN A 49 -9.96 3.82 2.28
N VAL A 50 -9.29 4.83 1.71
CA VAL A 50 -9.68 5.46 0.44
C VAL A 50 -8.54 5.45 -0.57
N GLY A 51 -8.88 5.47 -1.86
CA GLY A 51 -7.92 5.56 -2.94
C GLY A 51 -7.42 6.99 -3.18
N GLY A 52 -6.33 7.11 -3.95
CA GLY A 52 -5.78 8.42 -4.35
C GLY A 52 -4.72 8.99 -3.39
N ARG A 53 -4.19 8.18 -2.47
CA ARG A 53 -3.14 8.58 -1.50
C ARG A 53 -1.92 9.21 -2.17
N GLY A 54 -1.47 8.65 -3.30
CA GLY A 54 -0.33 9.19 -4.05
C GLY A 54 -0.60 10.59 -4.59
N LYS A 55 -1.76 10.80 -5.22
CA LYS A 55 -2.17 12.13 -5.74
C LYS A 55 -2.34 13.17 -4.62
N ALA A 56 -2.75 12.74 -3.44
CA ALA A 56 -2.87 13.59 -2.25
C ALA A 56 -1.53 13.88 -1.56
N GLY A 57 -0.41 13.33 -2.04
CA GLY A 57 0.90 13.51 -1.40
C GLY A 57 1.16 12.60 -0.20
N GLY A 58 0.29 11.64 0.06
CA GLY A 58 0.39 10.68 1.16
C GLY A 58 1.36 9.51 0.91
N ILE A 59 2.15 9.55 -0.18
CA ILE A 59 3.19 8.55 -0.49
C ILE A 59 4.46 9.30 -0.85
N LYS A 60 5.55 9.07 -0.11
CA LYS A 60 6.85 9.74 -0.29
C LYS A 60 8.00 8.76 -0.18
N LEU A 61 8.97 8.89 -1.09
CA LEU A 61 10.26 8.22 -1.00
C LEU A 61 11.16 8.99 -0.03
N ALA A 62 11.92 8.28 0.78
CA ALA A 62 12.88 8.86 1.72
C ALA A 62 14.20 8.07 1.69
N ASN A 63 15.31 8.80 1.57
CA ASN A 63 16.67 8.25 1.47
C ASN A 63 17.46 8.40 2.78
N SER A 64 16.88 9.09 3.76
CA SER A 64 17.52 9.37 5.06
C SER A 64 16.49 9.48 6.18
N ALA A 65 16.97 9.42 7.43
CA ALA A 65 16.18 9.60 8.63
C ALA A 65 15.48 10.98 8.67
N ASP A 66 16.17 12.02 8.22
CA ASP A 66 15.64 13.39 8.20
C ASP A 66 14.48 13.53 7.18
N GLU A 67 14.60 12.88 6.03
CA GLU A 67 13.51 12.81 5.04
C GLU A 67 12.32 12.04 5.59
N VAL A 68 12.54 10.89 6.26
CA VAL A 68 11.46 10.14 6.92
C VAL A 68 10.78 10.99 7.98
N ARG A 69 11.55 11.70 8.82
CA ARG A 69 11.01 12.60 9.85
C ARG A 69 10.12 13.67 9.23
N THR A 70 10.60 14.31 8.18
CA THR A 70 9.86 15.35 7.46
C THR A 70 8.58 14.79 6.81
N HIS A 71 8.69 13.66 6.10
CA HIS A 71 7.55 13.09 5.40
C HIS A 71 6.51 12.49 6.35
N ALA A 72 6.92 11.77 7.38
CA ALA A 72 6.00 11.25 8.39
C ALA A 72 5.30 12.37 9.15
N GLY A 73 6.02 13.45 9.50
CA GLY A 73 5.43 14.62 10.14
C GLY A 73 4.38 15.34 9.30
N ASN A 74 4.58 15.39 7.99
CA ASN A 74 3.63 16.00 7.06
C ASN A 74 2.42 15.09 6.75
N ILE A 75 2.60 13.78 6.79
CA ILE A 75 1.56 12.80 6.41
C ILE A 75 0.68 12.44 7.60
N LEU A 76 1.24 12.30 8.79
CA LEU A 76 0.46 12.06 10.01
C LEU A 76 -0.42 13.29 10.29
N GLY A 77 -1.72 13.06 10.48
CA GLY A 77 -2.72 14.12 10.67
C GLY A 77 -3.26 14.74 9.36
N MET A 78 -2.69 14.38 8.18
CA MET A 78 -3.20 14.84 6.89
C MET A 78 -4.62 14.34 6.66
N ASP A 79 -5.46 15.18 6.07
CA ASP A 79 -6.78 14.78 5.55
C ASP A 79 -6.65 14.29 4.09
N ILE A 80 -7.11 13.08 3.83
CA ILE A 80 -7.21 12.51 2.48
C ILE A 80 -8.67 12.16 2.23
N LYS A 81 -9.38 13.00 1.48
CA LYS A 81 -10.79 12.82 1.12
C LYS A 81 -11.70 12.61 2.35
N GLY A 82 -11.50 13.39 3.42
CA GLY A 82 -12.26 13.31 4.67
C GLY A 82 -11.79 12.23 5.64
N HIS A 83 -10.66 11.58 5.36
CA HIS A 83 -10.06 10.58 6.23
C HIS A 83 -8.72 11.09 6.79
N ILE A 84 -8.66 11.26 8.10
CA ILE A 84 -7.42 11.67 8.78
C ILE A 84 -6.45 10.49 8.84
N VAL A 85 -5.20 10.75 8.48
CA VAL A 85 -4.12 9.75 8.55
C VAL A 85 -3.65 9.62 9.99
N HIS A 86 -3.95 8.51 10.63
CA HIS A 86 -3.52 8.21 12.00
C HIS A 86 -2.23 7.40 12.06
N VAL A 87 -1.94 6.64 11.02
CA VAL A 87 -0.74 5.80 10.95
C VAL A 87 -0.15 5.84 9.54
N VAL A 88 1.16 5.65 9.47
CA VAL A 88 1.90 5.47 8.22
C VAL A 88 2.49 4.07 8.17
N TRP A 89 2.67 3.54 6.95
CA TRP A 89 3.43 2.34 6.67
C TRP A 89 4.79 2.72 6.12
N ILE A 90 5.85 2.20 6.73
CA ILE A 90 7.22 2.40 6.29
C ILE A 90 7.70 1.09 5.69
N GLU A 91 8.15 1.09 4.45
CA GLU A 91 8.68 -0.11 3.80
C GLU A 91 9.88 0.20 2.94
N VAL A 92 10.72 -0.81 2.74
CA VAL A 92 11.85 -0.72 1.80
C VAL A 92 11.31 -0.38 0.41
N ALA A 93 11.94 0.58 -0.25
CA ALA A 93 11.61 0.91 -1.64
C ALA A 93 12.12 -0.21 -2.55
N SER A 94 11.20 -0.78 -3.33
CA SER A 94 11.52 -1.83 -4.31
C SER A 94 11.94 -1.21 -5.64
N ASP A 95 12.96 -1.77 -6.30
CA ASP A 95 13.26 -1.50 -7.70
C ASP A 95 12.27 -2.29 -8.58
N ILE A 96 11.20 -1.61 -9.01
CA ILE A 96 10.09 -2.24 -9.71
C ILE A 96 10.47 -2.47 -11.16
N ALA A 97 10.64 -3.74 -11.55
CA ALA A 97 10.88 -4.11 -12.94
C ALA A 97 9.56 -4.17 -13.74
N GLU A 98 8.55 -4.80 -13.18
CA GLU A 98 7.24 -4.99 -13.81
C GLU A 98 6.13 -4.95 -12.76
N GLU A 99 4.95 -4.50 -13.17
CA GLU A 99 3.76 -4.48 -12.33
C GLU A 99 2.66 -5.33 -12.95
N TYR A 100 2.05 -6.17 -12.13
CA TYR A 100 0.89 -6.97 -12.51
C TYR A 100 -0.29 -6.63 -11.61
N TYR A 101 -1.46 -6.58 -12.19
CA TYR A 101 -2.70 -6.50 -11.44
C TYR A 101 -3.23 -7.91 -11.16
N ALA A 102 -3.50 -8.21 -9.90
CA ALA A 102 -4.17 -9.44 -9.50
C ALA A 102 -5.29 -9.11 -8.51
N SER A 103 -6.47 -9.66 -8.74
CA SER A 103 -7.58 -9.53 -7.80
C SER A 103 -8.41 -10.79 -7.73
N PHE A 104 -9.04 -11.01 -6.58
CA PHE A 104 -10.00 -12.07 -6.36
C PHE A 104 -11.28 -11.48 -5.79
N THR A 105 -12.41 -11.87 -6.35
CA THR A 105 -13.73 -11.42 -5.90
C THR A 105 -14.70 -12.61 -5.84
N LEU A 106 -15.77 -12.45 -5.08
CA LEU A 106 -16.86 -13.41 -5.05
C LEU A 106 -17.92 -12.99 -6.08
N ASP A 107 -18.06 -13.78 -7.14
CA ASP A 107 -19.22 -13.68 -8.03
C ASP A 107 -20.42 -14.33 -7.32
N ARG A 108 -21.30 -13.49 -6.81
CA ARG A 108 -22.49 -13.92 -6.06
C ARG A 108 -23.52 -14.59 -6.95
N SER A 109 -23.58 -14.22 -8.23
CA SER A 109 -24.54 -14.77 -9.21
C SER A 109 -24.12 -16.20 -9.58
N ALA A 110 -22.85 -16.40 -9.89
CA ALA A 110 -22.30 -17.72 -10.20
C ALA A 110 -21.94 -18.53 -8.95
N LYS A 111 -21.98 -17.96 -7.74
CA LYS A 111 -21.57 -18.55 -6.46
C LYS A 111 -20.16 -19.14 -6.51
N LYS A 112 -19.24 -18.43 -7.17
CA LYS A 112 -17.84 -18.87 -7.39
C LYS A 112 -16.87 -17.72 -7.13
N TYR A 113 -15.63 -18.06 -6.80
CA TYR A 113 -14.54 -17.08 -6.77
C TYR A 113 -14.09 -16.78 -8.20
N LEU A 114 -13.94 -15.50 -8.50
CA LEU A 114 -13.40 -14.99 -9.76
C LEU A 114 -12.02 -14.41 -9.50
N GLY A 115 -11.00 -14.94 -10.16
CA GLY A 115 -9.65 -14.37 -10.20
C GLY A 115 -9.46 -13.56 -11.48
N MET A 116 -8.85 -12.41 -11.37
CA MET A 116 -8.48 -11.54 -12.49
C MET A 116 -6.98 -11.27 -12.43
N LEU A 117 -6.31 -11.42 -13.56
CA LEU A 117 -4.89 -11.11 -13.74
C LEU A 117 -4.73 -10.22 -14.97
N SER A 118 -3.89 -9.20 -14.88
CA SER A 118 -3.55 -8.33 -16.00
C SER A 118 -2.06 -7.96 -15.94
N ALA A 119 -1.42 -8.00 -17.10
CA ALA A 119 -0.06 -7.50 -17.28
C ALA A 119 -0.01 -5.96 -17.36
N GLN A 120 -1.16 -5.32 -17.52
CA GLN A 120 -1.26 -3.86 -17.40
C GLN A 120 -1.31 -3.53 -15.91
N GLY A 121 -0.14 -3.38 -15.31
CA GLY A 121 0.00 -2.96 -13.93
C GLY A 121 -0.50 -1.53 -13.74
N GLY A 122 -0.87 -1.23 -12.52
CA GLY A 122 -1.35 0.08 -12.14
C GLY A 122 -2.87 0.18 -12.04
N ARG A 123 -3.30 0.96 -11.06
CA ARG A 123 -4.68 1.32 -10.82
C ARG A 123 -5.03 2.48 -11.76
N SER A 124 -5.32 2.22 -13.05
CA SER A 124 -5.93 3.23 -13.87
C SER A 124 -7.37 3.42 -13.34
N GLU A 125 -7.69 4.61 -12.86
CA GLU A 125 -9.02 4.94 -12.34
C GLU A 125 -10.11 4.81 -13.42
N GLU A 126 -9.73 4.66 -14.67
CA GLU A 126 -10.62 4.64 -15.84
C GLU A 126 -11.33 3.30 -16.06
N HIS A 127 -10.80 2.19 -15.51
CA HIS A 127 -11.40 0.86 -15.70
C HIS A 127 -12.16 0.32 -14.48
N THR A 128 -12.26 1.10 -13.39
CA THR A 128 -12.85 0.63 -12.13
C THR A 128 -14.29 1.09 -11.89
N SER A 129 -14.90 1.88 -12.79
CA SER A 129 -16.23 2.44 -12.56
C SER A 129 -17.36 1.40 -12.56
N GLU A 130 -17.22 0.28 -13.24
CA GLU A 130 -18.25 -0.76 -13.31
C GLU A 130 -18.08 -1.90 -12.27
N LEU A 131 -16.92 -2.00 -11.65
CA LEU A 131 -16.59 -3.09 -10.72
C LEU A 131 -16.55 -2.66 -9.25
N GLN A 132 -16.86 -1.41 -8.93
CA GLN A 132 -16.73 -0.83 -7.57
C GLN A 132 -17.76 -1.31 -6.54
N SER A 133 -18.73 -2.15 -6.90
CA SER A 133 -19.75 -2.64 -5.97
C SER A 133 -19.40 -3.91 -5.21
N LEU A 134 -18.24 -4.50 -5.47
CA LEU A 134 -17.80 -5.74 -4.84
C LEU A 134 -16.55 -5.47 -4.00
N ALA A 135 -16.53 -5.97 -2.76
CA ALA A 135 -15.38 -5.86 -1.86
C ALA A 135 -14.18 -6.59 -2.48
N TYR A 136 -13.17 -5.84 -2.91
CA TYR A 136 -11.98 -6.37 -3.56
C TYR A 136 -10.84 -6.57 -2.59
N LEU A 137 -10.27 -7.76 -2.60
CA LEU A 137 -8.92 -7.97 -2.13
C LEU A 137 -7.98 -7.77 -3.33
N VAL A 138 -7.35 -6.61 -3.43
CA VAL A 138 -6.39 -6.30 -4.48
C VAL A 138 -4.99 -6.60 -3.96
N CYS A 139 -4.32 -7.54 -4.59
CA CYS A 139 -2.90 -7.80 -4.39
C CYS A 139 -2.12 -7.20 -5.56
N ARG A 140 -1.19 -6.30 -5.26
CA ARG A 140 -0.20 -5.82 -6.21
C ARG A 140 1.02 -6.71 -6.08
N LEU A 141 1.25 -7.57 -7.07
CA LEU A 141 2.48 -8.35 -7.15
C LEU A 141 3.56 -7.46 -7.78
N LEU A 142 4.57 -7.16 -7.01
CA LEU A 142 5.77 -6.48 -7.47
C LEU A 142 6.84 -7.55 -7.70
N LEU A 143 7.34 -7.66 -8.92
CA LEU A 143 8.50 -8.47 -9.24
C LEU A 143 9.74 -7.59 -9.21
N GLU A 144 10.63 -7.87 -8.26
CA GLU A 144 11.93 -7.21 -8.17
C GLU A 144 12.89 -7.82 -9.20
N LYS A 145 13.75 -6.98 -9.78
CA LYS A 145 14.91 -7.47 -10.53
C LYS A 145 15.82 -8.26 -9.59
N LYS A 146 16.15 -9.49 -9.96
CA LYS A 146 17.26 -10.23 -9.37
C LYS A 146 18.59 -9.73 -9.91
#